data_5224814454e1e015bee234ee366afdb8
#
_entry.id   5224814454e1e015bee234ee366afdb8
#
_cell.length_a   1.000
_cell.length_b   1.000
_cell.length_c   1.000
_cell.angle_alpha   90.00
_cell.angle_beta   90.00
_cell.angle_gamma   90.00
#
_symmetry.space_group_name_H-M   'P 1'
#
loop_
_entity.id
_entity.type
_entity.pdbx_description
1 polymer ?
#
loop_
_entity_poly.entity_id
_entity_poly.type
_entity_poly.pdbx_seq_one_letter_code
_entity_poly.pdbx_strand_id
1 'polypeptide(L)'
;MDKIDVVIVGAGLSGLACAYKLAEKDMQVIVVERGDFPGSKNVTGGRLYTMPIKEMVGDMFEGAPFERKITRERWSFLGDGNSIGIDLTSERFRKEEHSFSILRATFDRWLADRLMEKGVFVIPKYRVDDLLWEDGKVAGVKAGQEEIPAHVVVAADGVLSFIGEKAGLKPKMAARNYAVGIKEIIELPEEKINDRFNVEPGEGVTHLFLGDVTKGLFGGGFLYTNRESVSLGVVVGIKALMESNQNLEAHTLIDMFKERYELRTLIGDGRLSEYSAHVVPEGGYGGISKLYGHGIILTGDAAGFALNMGVTVRGMEFAIASGIVAAETIIQAKEADDFSEKSLARYEARLRETFVLKDLQTCKDMPEFLDNDSFFAFYPKCFPDLVEKVMWFDQGPKARLGKTLWGNLKSSGMLSFKRLMELYRIKNL
;
A
#
# COMPACT_ATOMS: atom_id res chain seq x y z
N MET A 1 -15.38 -0.18 36.51
CA MET A 1 -16.03 0.23 35.25
C MET A 1 -16.36 -1.04 34.50
N ASP A 2 -17.51 -1.11 33.89
CA ASP A 2 -17.84 -2.24 33.04
C ASP A 2 -16.94 -2.23 31.83
N LYS A 3 -16.41 -3.40 31.43
CA LYS A 3 -15.55 -3.53 30.23
C LYS A 3 -16.41 -3.37 28.98
N ILE A 4 -15.95 -2.56 28.05
CA ILE A 4 -16.51 -2.53 26.70
C ILE A 4 -16.11 -3.79 25.93
N ASP A 5 -16.85 -4.14 24.89
CA ASP A 5 -16.52 -5.34 24.12
C ASP A 5 -15.18 -5.21 23.42
N VAL A 6 -14.99 -4.12 22.66
CA VAL A 6 -13.82 -3.96 21.80
C VAL A 6 -13.29 -2.53 21.80
N VAL A 7 -11.99 -2.37 22.04
CA VAL A 7 -11.26 -1.15 21.70
C VAL A 7 -10.42 -1.39 20.44
N ILE A 8 -10.60 -0.53 19.45
CA ILE A 8 -9.82 -0.55 18.20
C ILE A 8 -8.86 0.64 18.23
N VAL A 9 -7.56 0.37 18.13
CA VAL A 9 -6.52 1.39 18.09
C VAL A 9 -6.14 1.70 16.65
N GLY A 10 -6.58 2.85 16.16
CA GLY A 10 -6.38 3.35 14.81
C GLY A 10 -7.63 3.30 13.92
N ALA A 11 -8.02 4.45 13.40
CA ALA A 11 -9.14 4.64 12.48
C ALA A 11 -8.66 4.67 11.01
N GLY A 12 -7.75 3.78 10.64
CA GLY A 12 -7.43 3.45 9.25
C GLY A 12 -8.38 2.38 8.71
N LEU A 13 -8.23 2.01 7.43
CA LEU A 13 -9.13 1.06 6.74
C LEU A 13 -9.37 -0.25 7.49
N SER A 14 -8.32 -0.78 8.12
CA SER A 14 -8.41 -2.03 8.89
C SER A 14 -9.29 -1.89 10.14
N GLY A 15 -9.03 -0.83 10.94
CA GLY A 15 -9.82 -0.57 12.15
C GLY A 15 -11.26 -0.21 11.84
N LEU A 16 -11.49 0.63 10.82
CA LEU A 16 -12.84 1.02 10.40
C LEU A 16 -13.64 -0.17 9.85
N ALA A 17 -13.00 -1.04 9.04
CA ALA A 17 -13.66 -2.24 8.53
C ALA A 17 -14.00 -3.24 9.65
N CYS A 18 -13.12 -3.39 10.64
CA CYS A 18 -13.38 -4.18 11.83
C CYS A 18 -14.59 -3.61 12.61
N ALA A 19 -14.55 -2.31 12.89
CA ALA A 19 -15.65 -1.64 13.60
C ALA A 19 -17.00 -1.78 12.87
N TYR A 20 -16.99 -1.68 11.53
CA TYR A 20 -18.19 -1.80 10.72
C TYR A 20 -18.86 -3.16 10.91
N LYS A 21 -18.10 -4.24 10.84
CA LYS A 21 -18.63 -5.61 11.04
C LYS A 21 -19.08 -5.88 12.47
N LEU A 22 -18.38 -5.32 13.46
CA LEU A 22 -18.79 -5.44 14.88
C LEU A 22 -20.10 -4.69 15.15
N ALA A 23 -20.30 -3.51 14.56
CA ALA A 23 -21.52 -2.72 14.70
C ALA A 23 -22.78 -3.45 14.17
N GLU A 24 -22.63 -4.36 13.19
CA GLU A 24 -23.74 -5.20 12.71
C GLU A 24 -24.27 -6.19 13.77
N LYS A 25 -23.53 -6.39 14.87
CA LYS A 25 -23.83 -7.35 15.94
C LYS A 25 -24.09 -6.70 17.29
N ASP A 26 -24.43 -5.41 17.29
CA ASP A 26 -24.76 -4.65 18.51
C ASP A 26 -23.66 -4.76 19.59
N MET A 27 -22.39 -4.75 19.16
CA MET A 27 -21.26 -4.78 20.07
C MET A 27 -20.85 -3.37 20.48
N GLN A 28 -20.46 -3.21 21.74
CA GLN A 28 -19.89 -1.95 22.25
C GLN A 28 -18.47 -1.75 21.71
N VAL A 29 -18.31 -0.86 20.73
CA VAL A 29 -17.05 -0.61 20.05
C VAL A 29 -16.61 0.83 20.23
N ILE A 30 -15.34 1.02 20.62
CA ILE A 30 -14.69 2.33 20.62
C ILE A 30 -13.50 2.25 19.68
N VAL A 31 -13.42 3.19 18.72
CA VAL A 31 -12.26 3.38 17.84
C VAL A 31 -11.51 4.62 18.31
N VAL A 32 -10.22 4.47 18.63
CA VAL A 32 -9.36 5.55 19.12
C VAL A 32 -8.37 5.91 18.02
N GLU A 33 -8.36 7.19 17.58
CA GLU A 33 -7.51 7.70 16.51
C GLU A 33 -6.62 8.85 17.01
N ARG A 34 -5.30 8.72 16.80
CA ARG A 34 -4.33 9.76 17.20
C ARG A 34 -4.33 11.00 16.30
N GLY A 35 -4.78 10.86 15.05
CA GLY A 35 -4.87 11.95 14.09
C GLY A 35 -6.00 12.92 14.37
N ASP A 36 -5.98 14.06 13.71
CA ASP A 36 -7.03 15.09 13.84
C ASP A 36 -8.40 14.57 13.38
N PHE A 37 -8.42 13.61 12.47
CA PHE A 37 -9.58 12.89 11.98
C PHE A 37 -9.11 11.57 11.33
N PRO A 38 -10.00 10.58 11.15
CA PRO A 38 -9.70 9.35 10.44
C PRO A 38 -9.12 9.63 9.04
N GLY A 39 -7.96 9.04 8.73
CA GLY A 39 -7.25 9.28 7.46
C GLY A 39 -6.22 10.41 7.47
N SER A 40 -6.24 11.33 8.46
CA SER A 40 -5.33 12.50 8.49
C SER A 40 -3.84 12.17 8.61
N LYS A 41 -3.49 10.97 9.08
CA LYS A 41 -2.10 10.49 9.20
C LYS A 41 -1.73 9.48 8.11
N ASN A 42 -2.65 9.14 7.23
CA ASN A 42 -2.39 8.22 6.13
C ASN A 42 -1.82 8.97 4.93
N VAL A 43 -1.00 8.29 4.14
CA VAL A 43 -0.57 8.83 2.85
C VAL A 43 -1.79 8.93 1.94
N THR A 44 -2.21 10.14 1.64
CA THR A 44 -3.41 10.42 0.87
C THR A 44 -3.27 9.96 -0.58
N GLY A 45 -4.36 9.46 -1.15
CA GLY A 45 -4.42 8.97 -2.53
C GLY A 45 -3.74 7.62 -2.73
N GLY A 46 -4.44 6.71 -3.30
CA GLY A 46 -3.95 5.38 -3.60
C GLY A 46 -4.93 4.63 -4.47
N ARG A 47 -4.58 3.40 -4.82
CA ARG A 47 -5.43 2.48 -5.55
C ARG A 47 -5.99 1.43 -4.60
N LEU A 48 -7.31 1.38 -4.47
CA LEU A 48 -8.02 0.31 -3.76
C LEU A 48 -8.50 -0.74 -4.75
N TYR A 49 -8.05 -1.98 -4.56
CA TYR A 49 -8.54 -3.15 -5.28
C TYR A 49 -9.85 -3.62 -4.63
N THR A 50 -10.98 -3.35 -5.27
CA THR A 50 -12.32 -3.66 -4.74
C THR A 50 -12.74 -5.09 -5.04
N MET A 51 -12.30 -5.66 -6.16
CA MET A 51 -12.69 -7.01 -6.57
C MET A 51 -12.34 -8.09 -5.54
N PRO A 52 -11.14 -8.15 -4.93
CA PRO A 52 -10.80 -9.18 -3.96
C PRO A 52 -11.65 -9.19 -2.70
N ILE A 53 -12.24 -8.04 -2.34
CA ILE A 53 -13.01 -7.84 -1.11
C ILE A 53 -14.51 -7.67 -1.37
N LYS A 54 -14.97 -7.76 -2.61
CA LYS A 54 -16.34 -7.45 -3.01
C LYS A 54 -17.41 -8.14 -2.17
N GLU A 55 -17.24 -9.43 -1.92
CA GLU A 55 -18.19 -10.21 -1.12
C GLU A 55 -18.06 -9.95 0.40
N MET A 56 -16.87 -9.55 0.85
CA MET A 56 -16.60 -9.32 2.27
C MET A 56 -17.18 -7.99 2.78
N VAL A 57 -17.15 -6.96 1.94
CA VAL A 57 -17.53 -5.59 2.36
C VAL A 57 -19.05 -5.39 2.39
N GLY A 58 -19.83 -6.18 1.65
CA GLY A 58 -21.29 -6.04 1.60
C GLY A 58 -21.70 -4.62 1.21
N ASP A 59 -22.53 -3.97 2.05
CA ASP A 59 -23.00 -2.59 1.88
C ASP A 59 -22.03 -1.51 2.41
N MET A 60 -20.89 -1.90 2.99
CA MET A 60 -19.92 -0.98 3.60
C MET A 60 -19.50 0.16 2.63
N PHE A 61 -19.41 -0.12 1.35
CA PHE A 61 -18.98 0.82 0.32
C PHE A 61 -20.12 1.47 -0.47
N GLU A 62 -21.35 1.28 -0.06
CA GLU A 62 -22.48 1.97 -0.68
C GLU A 62 -22.35 3.49 -0.51
N GLY A 63 -22.30 4.23 -1.63
CA GLY A 63 -22.08 5.67 -1.63
C GLY A 63 -20.63 6.10 -1.32
N ALA A 64 -19.65 5.19 -1.39
CA ALA A 64 -18.25 5.49 -1.13
C ALA A 64 -17.71 6.57 -2.09
N PRO A 65 -16.91 7.53 -1.57
CA PRO A 65 -16.33 8.61 -2.37
C PRO A 65 -15.12 8.11 -3.17
N PHE A 66 -15.36 7.17 -4.07
CA PHE A 66 -14.35 6.75 -5.04
C PHE A 66 -14.02 7.90 -5.99
N GLU A 67 -12.76 8.01 -6.37
CA GLU A 67 -12.29 9.05 -7.27
C GLU A 67 -12.52 8.64 -8.74
N ARG A 68 -11.73 7.71 -9.26
CA ARG A 68 -11.85 7.20 -10.62
C ARG A 68 -11.75 5.68 -10.65
N LYS A 69 -12.53 5.05 -11.52
CA LYS A 69 -12.39 3.62 -11.84
C LYS A 69 -11.13 3.42 -12.67
N ILE A 70 -10.22 2.55 -12.23
CA ILE A 70 -8.98 2.29 -12.97
C ILE A 70 -9.28 1.38 -14.16
N THR A 71 -9.09 1.92 -15.36
CA THR A 71 -9.31 1.24 -16.64
C THR A 71 -8.04 1.12 -17.48
N ARG A 72 -6.97 1.78 -17.05
CA ARG A 72 -5.70 1.85 -17.79
C ARG A 72 -4.51 1.71 -16.86
N GLU A 73 -3.56 0.87 -17.25
CA GLU A 73 -2.33 0.60 -16.52
C GLU A 73 -1.13 1.05 -17.35
N ARG A 74 -0.20 1.79 -16.74
CA ARG A 74 1.05 2.19 -17.38
C ARG A 74 2.25 1.83 -16.54
N TRP A 75 3.32 1.41 -17.19
CA TRP A 75 4.64 1.21 -16.58
C TRP A 75 5.67 1.94 -17.41
N SER A 76 6.55 2.71 -16.76
CA SER A 76 7.66 3.38 -17.43
C SER A 76 8.99 3.00 -16.79
N PHE A 77 9.93 2.63 -17.63
CA PHE A 77 11.33 2.49 -17.26
C PHE A 77 12.04 3.79 -17.62
N LEU A 78 12.58 4.44 -16.59
CA LEU A 78 13.26 5.73 -16.71
C LEU A 78 14.77 5.53 -16.73
N GLY A 79 15.37 5.77 -17.88
CA GLY A 79 16.82 5.79 -18.04
C GLY A 79 17.42 7.18 -17.78
N ASP A 80 18.66 7.38 -18.20
CA ASP A 80 19.37 8.64 -18.10
C ASP A 80 19.02 9.54 -19.31
N GLY A 81 17.99 10.34 -19.17
CA GLY A 81 17.48 11.26 -20.20
C GLY A 81 16.56 10.63 -21.26
N ASN A 82 16.25 9.34 -21.14
CA ASN A 82 15.28 8.64 -21.99
C ASN A 82 14.32 7.79 -21.16
N SER A 83 13.26 7.30 -21.79
CA SER A 83 12.29 6.41 -21.14
C SER A 83 11.61 5.49 -22.16
N ILE A 84 11.12 4.37 -21.67
CA ILE A 84 10.20 3.50 -22.42
C ILE A 84 8.99 3.18 -21.55
N GLY A 85 7.79 3.25 -22.15
CA GLY A 85 6.54 2.96 -21.47
C GLY A 85 5.80 1.78 -22.09
N ILE A 86 5.10 1.04 -21.22
CA ILE A 86 4.11 0.03 -21.57
C ILE A 86 2.76 0.58 -21.13
N ASP A 87 1.79 0.55 -22.03
CA ASP A 87 0.44 1.07 -21.81
C ASP A 87 -0.57 -0.04 -22.10
N LEU A 88 -1.31 -0.45 -21.09
CA LEU A 88 -2.32 -1.50 -21.16
C LEU A 88 -3.72 -0.93 -21.02
N THR A 89 -4.56 -1.14 -22.02
CA THR A 89 -6.01 -0.95 -21.96
C THR A 89 -6.72 -2.29 -22.08
N SER A 90 -7.81 -2.47 -21.34
CA SER A 90 -8.56 -3.73 -21.36
C SER A 90 -10.07 -3.49 -21.25
N GLU A 91 -10.86 -4.13 -22.10
CA GLU A 91 -12.32 -4.14 -21.96
C GLU A 91 -12.76 -4.71 -20.60
N ARG A 92 -12.01 -5.67 -20.06
CA ARG A 92 -12.29 -6.26 -18.76
C ARG A 92 -12.23 -5.20 -17.65
N PHE A 93 -11.20 -4.35 -17.65
CA PHE A 93 -11.07 -3.27 -16.67
C PHE A 93 -12.18 -2.22 -16.79
N ARG A 94 -12.71 -2.00 -18.00
CA ARG A 94 -13.86 -1.11 -18.22
C ARG A 94 -15.19 -1.72 -17.76
N LYS A 95 -15.37 -3.01 -17.94
CA LYS A 95 -16.62 -3.70 -17.58
C LYS A 95 -16.73 -3.99 -16.09
N GLU A 96 -15.64 -4.38 -15.46
CA GLU A 96 -15.61 -4.80 -14.05
C GLU A 96 -15.15 -3.67 -13.12
N GLU A 97 -15.69 -3.64 -11.91
CA GLU A 97 -15.25 -2.73 -10.83
C GLU A 97 -14.04 -3.32 -10.11
N HIS A 98 -12.93 -3.43 -10.84
CA HIS A 98 -11.72 -4.08 -10.38
C HIS A 98 -10.99 -3.27 -9.29
N SER A 99 -10.85 -1.96 -9.50
CA SER A 99 -10.20 -1.06 -8.56
C SER A 99 -10.53 0.40 -8.85
N PHE A 100 -10.37 1.22 -7.82
CA PHE A 100 -10.59 2.66 -7.89
C PHE A 100 -9.41 3.41 -7.27
N SER A 101 -9.17 4.63 -7.74
CA SER A 101 -8.37 5.59 -6.98
C SER A 101 -9.22 6.16 -5.85
N ILE A 102 -8.60 6.43 -4.72
CA ILE A 102 -9.22 7.03 -3.53
C ILE A 102 -8.30 8.05 -2.90
N LEU A 103 -8.88 9.06 -2.27
CA LEU A 103 -8.19 9.98 -1.36
C LEU A 103 -8.47 9.55 0.08
N ARG A 104 -7.45 9.05 0.78
CA ARG A 104 -7.58 8.43 2.10
C ARG A 104 -8.18 9.38 3.14
N ALA A 105 -7.80 10.66 3.10
CA ALA A 105 -8.35 11.67 4.00
C ALA A 105 -9.88 11.84 3.85
N THR A 106 -10.40 11.71 2.63
CA THR A 106 -11.84 11.77 2.34
C THR A 106 -12.51 10.42 2.63
N PHE A 107 -11.92 9.34 2.13
CA PHE A 107 -12.51 8.00 2.23
C PHE A 107 -12.60 7.49 3.66
N ASP A 108 -11.51 7.60 4.44
CA ASP A 108 -11.47 7.11 5.81
C ASP A 108 -12.43 7.93 6.70
N ARG A 109 -12.52 9.25 6.48
CA ARG A 109 -13.48 10.11 7.19
C ARG A 109 -14.92 9.70 6.89
N TRP A 110 -15.24 9.56 5.61
CA TRP A 110 -16.58 9.12 5.18
C TRP A 110 -16.98 7.77 5.81
N LEU A 111 -16.08 6.81 5.86
CA LEU A 111 -16.36 5.51 6.48
C LEU A 111 -16.54 5.63 7.99
N ALA A 112 -15.78 6.50 8.66
CA ALA A 112 -15.93 6.79 10.07
C ALA A 112 -17.28 7.49 10.39
N ASP A 113 -17.71 8.42 9.53
CA ASP A 113 -19.01 9.09 9.68
C ASP A 113 -20.17 8.07 9.60
N ARG A 114 -20.11 7.13 8.66
CA ARG A 114 -21.06 6.01 8.57
C ARG A 114 -21.06 5.11 9.81
N LEU A 115 -19.89 4.92 10.43
CA LEU A 115 -19.79 4.16 11.67
C LEU A 115 -20.44 4.88 12.84
N MET A 116 -20.26 6.20 12.94
CA MET A 116 -20.91 7.01 13.97
C MET A 116 -22.44 7.00 13.83
N GLU A 117 -22.96 6.99 12.61
CA GLU A 117 -24.40 6.80 12.34
C GLU A 117 -24.92 5.42 12.81
N LYS A 118 -24.07 4.39 12.82
CA LYS A 118 -24.35 3.05 13.37
C LYS A 118 -24.14 2.94 14.89
N GLY A 119 -23.78 4.05 15.57
CA GLY A 119 -23.61 4.08 17.03
C GLY A 119 -22.20 3.71 17.52
N VAL A 120 -21.21 3.58 16.63
CA VAL A 120 -19.81 3.36 17.01
C VAL A 120 -19.18 4.67 17.47
N PHE A 121 -18.48 4.67 18.60
CA PHE A 121 -17.72 5.83 19.06
C PHE A 121 -16.36 5.89 18.39
N VAL A 122 -16.16 6.86 17.50
CA VAL A 122 -14.86 7.16 16.89
C VAL A 122 -14.29 8.41 17.55
N ILE A 123 -13.16 8.27 18.25
CA ILE A 123 -12.54 9.33 19.07
C ILE A 123 -11.24 9.78 18.41
N PRO A 124 -11.26 10.88 17.65
CA PRO A 124 -10.04 11.44 17.05
C PRO A 124 -9.24 12.26 18.07
N LYS A 125 -7.99 12.60 17.73
CA LYS A 125 -7.03 13.37 18.55
C LYS A 125 -6.70 12.71 19.89
N TYR A 126 -6.83 11.39 19.96
CA TYR A 126 -6.62 10.63 21.17
C TYR A 126 -5.61 9.50 20.93
N ARG A 127 -4.44 9.63 21.51
CA ARG A 127 -3.36 8.66 21.32
C ARG A 127 -3.40 7.59 22.41
N VAL A 128 -3.42 6.34 22.01
CA VAL A 128 -3.18 5.22 22.91
C VAL A 128 -1.68 5.11 23.18
N ASP A 129 -1.29 5.13 24.45
CA ASP A 129 0.10 5.12 24.88
C ASP A 129 0.56 3.75 25.38
N ASP A 130 -0.35 2.95 25.95
CA ASP A 130 -0.03 1.63 26.52
C ASP A 130 -1.23 0.67 26.55
N LEU A 131 -0.98 -0.57 26.94
CA LEU A 131 -1.96 -1.60 27.18
C LEU A 131 -2.28 -1.72 28.67
N LEU A 132 -3.55 -2.03 29.00
CA LEU A 132 -3.95 -2.52 30.31
C LEU A 132 -3.73 -4.02 30.38
N TRP A 133 -3.19 -4.49 31.48
CA TRP A 133 -2.91 -5.90 31.70
C TRP A 133 -3.61 -6.41 32.96
N GLU A 134 -4.28 -7.56 32.86
CA GLU A 134 -4.86 -8.32 33.98
C GLU A 134 -4.45 -9.78 33.84
N ASP A 135 -3.79 -10.33 34.82
CA ASP A 135 -3.34 -11.75 34.87
C ASP A 135 -2.61 -12.21 33.59
N GLY A 136 -1.77 -11.35 33.02
CA GLY A 136 -1.02 -11.63 31.79
C GLY A 136 -1.83 -11.56 30.50
N LYS A 137 -3.07 -11.06 30.56
CA LYS A 137 -3.97 -10.82 29.42
C LYS A 137 -4.08 -9.33 29.15
N VAL A 138 -4.19 -8.95 27.87
CA VAL A 138 -4.58 -7.58 27.53
C VAL A 138 -6.06 -7.39 27.89
N ALA A 139 -6.32 -6.34 28.68
CA ALA A 139 -7.63 -6.05 29.26
C ALA A 139 -8.15 -4.64 28.92
N GLY A 140 -7.53 -3.97 27.94
CA GLY A 140 -7.86 -2.63 27.49
C GLY A 140 -6.64 -1.82 27.10
N VAL A 141 -6.80 -0.51 27.02
CA VAL A 141 -5.74 0.45 26.62
C VAL A 141 -5.65 1.63 27.59
N LYS A 142 -4.48 2.27 27.61
CA LYS A 142 -4.22 3.55 28.29
C LYS A 142 -4.01 4.65 27.25
N ALA A 143 -4.68 5.77 27.48
CA ALA A 143 -4.52 6.95 26.65
C ALA A 143 -4.40 8.18 27.57
N GLY A 144 -3.17 8.69 27.72
CA GLY A 144 -2.82 9.71 28.70
C GLY A 144 -3.08 9.22 30.13
N GLN A 145 -4.02 9.89 30.83
CA GLN A 145 -4.42 9.53 32.20
C GLN A 145 -5.66 8.62 32.26
N GLU A 146 -6.26 8.34 31.11
CA GLU A 146 -7.48 7.56 31.04
C GLU A 146 -7.21 6.09 30.74
N GLU A 147 -7.98 5.22 31.38
CA GLU A 147 -7.99 3.79 31.14
C GLU A 147 -9.31 3.40 30.47
N ILE A 148 -9.23 2.66 29.38
CA ILE A 148 -10.38 2.14 28.64
C ILE A 148 -10.35 0.61 28.75
N PRO A 149 -11.03 0.01 29.74
CA PRO A 149 -11.10 -1.43 29.90
C PRO A 149 -11.89 -2.07 28.77
N ALA A 150 -11.42 -3.18 28.23
CA ALA A 150 -12.07 -3.91 27.15
C ALA A 150 -11.83 -5.42 27.25
N HIS A 151 -12.75 -6.21 26.68
CA HIS A 151 -12.57 -7.65 26.56
C HIS A 151 -11.48 -8.01 25.54
N VAL A 152 -11.40 -7.23 24.45
CA VAL A 152 -10.37 -7.41 23.41
C VAL A 152 -9.92 -6.07 22.83
N VAL A 153 -8.64 -5.97 22.50
CA VAL A 153 -8.02 -4.84 21.79
C VAL A 153 -7.70 -5.26 20.36
N VAL A 154 -8.07 -4.44 19.38
CA VAL A 154 -7.64 -4.58 17.99
C VAL A 154 -6.55 -3.55 17.71
N ALA A 155 -5.31 -3.99 17.55
CA ALA A 155 -4.19 -3.14 17.14
C ALA A 155 -4.24 -2.94 15.61
N ALA A 156 -4.80 -1.81 15.18
CA ALA A 156 -4.89 -1.33 13.81
C ALA A 156 -4.11 -0.01 13.62
N ASP A 157 -3.04 0.16 14.43
CA ASP A 157 -2.25 1.38 14.62
C ASP A 157 -1.17 1.59 13.54
N GLY A 158 -1.27 0.85 12.44
CA GLY A 158 -0.47 1.00 11.23
C GLY A 158 0.92 0.38 11.32
N VAL A 159 1.76 0.70 10.34
CA VAL A 159 3.04 0.02 10.09
C VAL A 159 4.00 0.01 11.29
N LEU A 160 4.06 1.06 12.09
CA LEU A 160 4.93 1.13 13.26
C LEU A 160 4.42 0.25 14.40
N SER A 161 3.12 0.17 14.57
CA SER A 161 2.40 -0.66 15.55
C SER A 161 3.07 -0.71 16.94
N PHE A 162 3.14 0.43 17.61
CA PHE A 162 3.66 0.49 18.97
C PHE A 162 2.85 -0.38 19.94
N ILE A 163 1.56 -0.54 19.68
CA ILE A 163 0.69 -1.43 20.47
C ILE A 163 1.06 -2.89 20.24
N GLY A 164 1.38 -3.28 19.00
CA GLY A 164 1.89 -4.62 18.70
C GLY A 164 3.25 -4.92 19.34
N GLU A 165 4.15 -3.93 19.40
CA GLU A 165 5.43 -4.05 20.13
C GLU A 165 5.19 -4.22 21.64
N LYS A 166 4.34 -3.39 22.24
CA LYS A 166 4.00 -3.48 23.66
C LYS A 166 3.32 -4.79 24.05
N ALA A 167 2.56 -5.36 23.15
CA ALA A 167 1.98 -6.69 23.31
C ALA A 167 2.99 -7.83 23.13
N GLY A 168 4.22 -7.54 22.72
CA GLY A 168 5.22 -8.55 22.40
C GLY A 168 4.91 -9.38 21.14
N LEU A 169 4.02 -8.90 20.29
CA LEU A 169 3.57 -9.58 19.07
C LEU A 169 4.33 -9.12 17.83
N LYS A 170 4.85 -7.90 17.84
CA LYS A 170 5.61 -7.34 16.72
C LYS A 170 7.11 -7.30 17.05
N PRO A 171 7.97 -7.89 16.19
CA PRO A 171 9.41 -7.79 16.37
C PRO A 171 9.89 -6.36 16.09
N LYS A 172 11.07 -6.01 16.61
CA LYS A 172 11.73 -4.72 16.28
C LYS A 172 11.90 -4.57 14.77
N MET A 173 11.72 -3.35 14.28
CA MET A 173 11.87 -3.01 12.86
C MET A 173 13.27 -3.34 12.35
N ALA A 174 13.31 -4.09 11.24
CA ALA A 174 14.52 -4.27 10.44
C ALA A 174 14.40 -3.40 9.17
N ALA A 175 15.37 -2.54 8.89
CA ALA A 175 15.32 -1.56 7.80
C ALA A 175 14.95 -2.17 6.43
N ARG A 176 15.37 -3.42 6.18
CA ARG A 176 15.06 -4.14 4.94
C ARG A 176 13.57 -4.43 4.71
N ASN A 177 12.77 -4.44 5.77
CA ASN A 177 11.35 -4.78 5.72
C ASN A 177 10.46 -3.54 5.56
N TYR A 178 11.06 -2.37 5.35
CA TYR A 178 10.32 -1.12 5.28
C TYR A 178 10.83 -0.21 4.16
N ALA A 179 9.90 0.54 3.58
CA ALA A 179 10.19 1.65 2.69
C ALA A 179 9.57 2.95 3.21
N VAL A 180 10.09 4.08 2.77
CA VAL A 180 9.45 5.38 2.97
C VAL A 180 8.76 5.78 1.68
N GLY A 181 7.47 6.07 1.78
CA GLY A 181 6.66 6.64 0.71
C GLY A 181 6.46 8.13 0.93
N ILE A 182 6.70 8.91 -0.11
CA ILE A 182 6.44 10.34 -0.16
C ILE A 182 5.43 10.57 -1.26
N LYS A 183 4.43 11.39 -0.99
CA LYS A 183 3.35 11.66 -1.92
C LYS A 183 2.91 13.12 -1.90
N GLU A 184 2.53 13.58 -3.06
CA GLU A 184 1.89 14.86 -3.31
C GLU A 184 0.53 14.65 -3.99
N ILE A 185 -0.45 15.48 -3.60
CA ILE A 185 -1.69 15.66 -4.34
C ILE A 185 -1.56 16.95 -5.14
N ILE A 186 -1.67 16.83 -6.45
CA ILE A 186 -1.51 17.94 -7.38
C ILE A 186 -2.87 18.15 -8.06
N GLU A 187 -3.51 19.27 -7.77
CA GLU A 187 -4.80 19.64 -8.35
C GLU A 187 -4.65 19.97 -9.83
N LEU A 188 -5.54 19.42 -10.62
CA LEU A 188 -5.68 19.63 -12.06
C LEU A 188 -7.16 19.55 -12.44
N PRO A 189 -7.67 20.39 -13.33
CA PRO A 189 -9.02 20.26 -13.86
C PRO A 189 -9.28 18.89 -14.48
N GLU A 190 -10.48 18.36 -14.29
CA GLU A 190 -10.87 17.04 -14.79
C GLU A 190 -10.62 16.88 -16.30
N GLU A 191 -10.96 17.89 -17.10
CA GLU A 191 -10.73 17.89 -18.55
C GLU A 191 -9.26 17.70 -18.90
N LYS A 192 -8.35 18.38 -18.19
CA LYS A 192 -6.91 18.21 -18.40
C LYS A 192 -6.43 16.82 -18.03
N ILE A 193 -7.00 16.23 -16.98
CA ILE A 193 -6.68 14.85 -16.60
C ILE A 193 -7.14 13.89 -17.70
N ASN A 194 -8.39 14.04 -18.17
CA ASN A 194 -8.93 13.20 -19.24
C ASN A 194 -8.09 13.29 -20.52
N ASP A 195 -7.72 14.49 -20.94
CA ASP A 195 -6.90 14.74 -22.14
C ASP A 195 -5.47 14.18 -22.00
N ARG A 196 -4.77 14.53 -20.91
CA ARG A 196 -3.36 14.13 -20.72
C ARG A 196 -3.17 12.64 -20.50
N PHE A 197 -4.13 12.01 -19.86
CA PHE A 197 -4.08 10.59 -19.58
C PHE A 197 -4.84 9.75 -20.60
N ASN A 198 -5.53 10.39 -21.54
CA ASN A 198 -6.31 9.76 -22.61
C ASN A 198 -7.31 8.73 -22.04
N VAL A 199 -8.23 9.22 -21.24
CA VAL A 199 -9.31 8.47 -20.58
C VAL A 199 -10.63 9.22 -20.68
N GLU A 200 -11.73 8.48 -20.63
CA GLU A 200 -13.07 9.04 -20.57
C GLU A 200 -13.37 9.59 -19.15
N PRO A 201 -14.37 10.49 -19.01
CA PRO A 201 -14.80 10.95 -17.70
C PRO A 201 -15.12 9.80 -16.74
N GLY A 202 -14.58 9.88 -15.52
CA GLY A 202 -14.72 8.82 -14.50
C GLY A 202 -13.78 7.63 -14.66
N GLU A 203 -13.13 7.46 -15.82
CA GLU A 203 -12.04 6.50 -15.99
C GLU A 203 -10.72 7.01 -15.43
N GLY A 204 -9.90 6.10 -14.93
CA GLY A 204 -8.62 6.41 -14.29
C GLY A 204 -7.45 5.60 -14.79
N VAL A 205 -6.27 6.15 -14.54
CA VAL A 205 -4.96 5.56 -14.87
C VAL A 205 -4.16 5.32 -13.61
N THR A 206 -3.51 4.15 -13.56
CA THR A 206 -2.34 3.97 -12.70
C THR A 206 -1.08 3.98 -13.57
N HIS A 207 -0.06 4.70 -13.14
CA HIS A 207 1.21 4.79 -13.82
C HIS A 207 2.35 4.56 -12.83
N LEU A 208 3.10 3.48 -13.02
CA LEU A 208 4.25 3.13 -12.20
C LEU A 208 5.55 3.44 -12.95
N PHE A 209 6.57 3.84 -12.20
CA PHE A 209 7.86 4.25 -12.75
C PHE A 209 9.00 3.55 -12.02
N LEU A 210 9.94 3.00 -12.77
CA LEU A 210 11.13 2.33 -12.25
C LEU A 210 12.41 2.97 -12.82
N GLY A 211 13.50 2.91 -12.08
CA GLY A 211 14.81 3.36 -12.52
C GLY A 211 15.23 4.69 -11.94
N ASP A 212 15.47 5.70 -12.79
CA ASP A 212 16.03 6.99 -12.36
C ASP A 212 15.19 7.76 -11.35
N VAL A 213 13.91 7.42 -11.18
CA VAL A 213 13.01 7.98 -10.17
C VAL A 213 13.55 7.78 -8.74
N THR A 214 14.22 6.65 -8.47
CA THR A 214 14.87 6.35 -7.18
C THR A 214 16.40 6.33 -7.30
N LYS A 215 16.96 6.86 -8.40
CA LYS A 215 18.40 6.79 -8.72
C LYS A 215 18.94 5.36 -8.70
N GLY A 216 18.11 4.41 -9.10
CA GLY A 216 18.44 2.99 -9.15
C GLY A 216 18.38 2.25 -7.82
N LEU A 217 17.92 2.89 -6.75
CA LEU A 217 17.67 2.23 -5.47
C LEU A 217 16.37 1.42 -5.52
N PHE A 218 16.24 0.41 -4.64
CA PHE A 218 14.99 -0.33 -4.44
C PHE A 218 13.83 0.63 -4.20
N GLY A 219 12.80 0.54 -5.07
CA GLY A 219 11.63 1.41 -4.99
C GLY A 219 11.13 1.82 -6.37
N GLY A 220 10.35 2.88 -6.43
CA GLY A 220 9.77 3.37 -7.67
C GLY A 220 8.91 4.61 -7.48
N GLY A 221 8.45 5.16 -8.59
CA GLY A 221 7.45 6.23 -8.62
C GLY A 221 6.08 5.69 -8.96
N PHE A 222 5.06 6.42 -8.59
CA PHE A 222 3.69 6.14 -8.97
C PHE A 222 2.90 7.42 -9.20
N LEU A 223 1.90 7.32 -10.08
CA LEU A 223 0.92 8.36 -10.32
C LEU A 223 -0.46 7.69 -10.46
N TYR A 224 -1.43 8.20 -9.72
CA TYR A 224 -2.84 7.80 -9.84
C TYR A 224 -3.68 9.03 -10.18
N THR A 225 -4.56 8.91 -11.16
CA THR A 225 -5.51 9.98 -11.48
C THR A 225 -6.70 9.94 -10.54
N ASN A 226 -7.08 11.10 -10.00
CA ASN A 226 -8.30 11.34 -9.23
C ASN A 226 -9.26 12.19 -10.06
N ARG A 227 -10.41 12.60 -9.53
CA ARG A 227 -11.39 13.42 -10.28
C ARG A 227 -10.79 14.75 -10.73
N GLU A 228 -10.27 15.52 -9.80
CA GLU A 228 -9.72 16.87 -10.03
C GLU A 228 -8.30 16.99 -9.47
N SER A 229 -7.56 15.90 -9.40
CA SER A 229 -6.17 15.90 -8.97
C SER A 229 -5.44 14.64 -9.48
N VAL A 230 -4.14 14.62 -9.30
CA VAL A 230 -3.31 13.43 -9.41
C VAL A 230 -2.58 13.18 -8.10
N SER A 231 -2.48 11.92 -7.72
CA SER A 231 -1.64 11.48 -6.61
C SER A 231 -0.29 11.06 -7.18
N LEU A 232 0.75 11.85 -6.96
CA LEU A 232 2.12 11.56 -7.37
C LEU A 232 2.95 11.14 -6.18
N GLY A 233 3.78 10.12 -6.30
CA GLY A 233 4.65 9.73 -5.20
C GLY A 233 5.87 8.93 -5.60
N VAL A 234 6.78 8.82 -4.64
CA VAL A 234 7.99 7.99 -4.71
C VAL A 234 8.04 7.11 -3.47
N VAL A 235 8.36 5.85 -3.66
CA VAL A 235 8.65 4.90 -2.58
C VAL A 235 10.10 4.46 -2.70
N VAL A 236 10.84 4.47 -1.60
CA VAL A 236 12.23 4.01 -1.59
C VAL A 236 12.52 3.20 -0.33
N GLY A 237 13.21 2.07 -0.48
CA GLY A 237 13.57 1.18 0.62
C GLY A 237 14.48 1.84 1.65
N ILE A 238 14.16 1.71 2.93
CA ILE A 238 14.95 2.31 4.03
C ILE A 238 16.37 1.75 4.02
N LYS A 239 16.53 0.42 3.88
CA LYS A 239 17.86 -0.21 3.76
C LYS A 239 18.65 0.37 2.60
N ALA A 240 18.02 0.49 1.42
CA ALA A 240 18.68 1.01 0.22
C ALA A 240 19.15 2.46 0.38
N LEU A 241 18.35 3.31 1.04
CA LEU A 241 18.77 4.68 1.39
C LEU A 241 19.94 4.71 2.36
N MET A 242 19.90 3.89 3.42
CA MET A 242 20.94 3.85 4.45
C MET A 242 22.28 3.35 3.90
N GLU A 243 22.26 2.39 2.97
CA GLU A 243 23.45 1.78 2.37
C GLU A 243 23.95 2.55 1.13
N SER A 244 23.16 3.50 0.62
CA SER A 244 23.52 4.30 -0.54
C SER A 244 24.64 5.27 -0.26
N ASN A 245 25.66 5.30 -1.14
CA ASN A 245 26.74 6.30 -1.13
C ASN A 245 26.35 7.60 -1.85
N GLN A 246 25.10 7.74 -2.30
CA GLN A 246 24.66 8.88 -3.13
C GLN A 246 24.22 10.10 -2.32
N ASN A 247 24.23 10.02 -0.99
CA ASN A 247 23.75 11.07 -0.08
C ASN A 247 22.35 11.59 -0.44
N LEU A 248 21.43 10.64 -0.73
CA LEU A 248 20.06 10.94 -1.14
C LEU A 248 19.14 11.03 0.07
N GLU A 249 18.29 12.02 0.05
CA GLU A 249 17.19 12.15 0.99
C GLU A 249 15.87 11.83 0.29
N ALA A 250 14.98 11.11 0.97
CA ALA A 250 13.76 10.63 0.36
C ALA A 250 12.89 11.78 -0.21
N HIS A 251 12.85 12.94 0.46
CA HIS A 251 12.05 14.08 -0.01
C HIS A 251 12.61 14.72 -1.29
N THR A 252 13.92 14.66 -1.55
CA THR A 252 14.49 15.21 -2.78
C THR A 252 14.15 14.38 -4.00
N LEU A 253 13.87 13.09 -3.83
CA LEU A 253 13.54 12.20 -4.94
C LEU A 253 12.24 12.62 -5.64
N ILE A 254 11.22 13.06 -4.92
CA ILE A 254 9.97 13.48 -5.55
C ILE A 254 10.14 14.80 -6.31
N ASP A 255 10.98 15.73 -5.82
CA ASP A 255 11.29 16.96 -6.54
C ASP A 255 12.04 16.66 -7.84
N MET A 256 13.08 15.81 -7.78
CA MET A 256 13.81 15.37 -8.98
C MET A 256 12.90 14.63 -9.97
N PHE A 257 11.93 13.87 -9.47
CA PHE A 257 10.97 13.14 -10.30
C PHE A 257 10.02 14.08 -11.04
N LYS A 258 9.53 15.13 -10.39
CA LYS A 258 8.67 16.16 -11.03
C LYS A 258 9.37 16.92 -12.17
N GLU A 259 10.68 17.12 -12.07
CA GLU A 259 11.47 17.80 -13.09
C GLU A 259 11.68 16.98 -14.38
N ARG A 260 11.45 15.68 -14.33
CA ARG A 260 11.55 14.84 -15.53
C ARG A 260 10.50 15.24 -16.57
N TYR A 261 10.91 15.22 -17.85
CA TYR A 261 10.05 15.57 -18.98
C TYR A 261 8.73 14.80 -18.97
N GLU A 262 8.79 13.50 -18.68
CA GLU A 262 7.63 12.60 -18.66
C GLU A 262 6.57 13.04 -17.64
N LEU A 263 6.99 13.60 -16.51
CA LEU A 263 6.08 14.08 -15.45
C LEU A 263 5.67 15.53 -15.68
N ARG A 264 6.64 16.40 -16.00
CA ARG A 264 6.40 17.83 -16.19
C ARG A 264 5.29 18.09 -17.21
N THR A 265 5.22 17.31 -18.29
CA THR A 265 4.15 17.44 -19.30
C THR A 265 2.77 17.02 -18.79
N LEU A 266 2.73 16.13 -17.82
CA LEU A 266 1.47 15.67 -17.22
C LEU A 266 0.94 16.61 -16.13
N ILE A 267 1.84 17.16 -15.30
CA ILE A 267 1.47 17.85 -14.05
C ILE A 267 1.91 19.31 -13.96
N GLY A 268 2.68 19.84 -14.93
CA GLY A 268 3.46 21.06 -14.81
C GLY A 268 2.68 22.36 -14.53
N ASP A 269 1.38 22.39 -14.77
CA ASP A 269 0.48 23.51 -14.46
C ASP A 269 -0.49 23.18 -13.31
N GLY A 270 -0.24 22.07 -12.59
CA GLY A 270 -1.00 21.70 -11.42
C GLY A 270 -0.57 22.45 -10.17
N ARG A 271 -1.45 22.53 -9.19
CA ARG A 271 -1.21 23.15 -7.89
C ARG A 271 -1.04 22.08 -6.81
N LEU A 272 0.08 22.12 -6.11
CA LEU A 272 0.28 21.26 -4.93
C LEU A 272 -0.74 21.63 -3.84
N SER A 273 -1.55 20.66 -3.42
CA SER A 273 -2.56 20.86 -2.36
C SER A 273 -2.22 20.06 -1.08
N GLU A 274 -1.54 18.93 -1.19
CA GLU A 274 -1.18 18.12 -0.05
C GLU A 274 0.19 17.47 -0.27
N TYR A 275 0.99 17.41 0.80
CA TYR A 275 2.24 16.66 0.89
C TYR A 275 2.18 15.73 2.10
N SER A 276 2.55 14.47 1.92
CA SER A 276 2.59 13.49 3.00
C SER A 276 3.74 12.51 2.84
N ALA A 277 4.26 12.03 3.96
CA ALA A 277 5.28 10.98 3.99
C ALA A 277 4.91 9.93 5.03
N HIS A 278 5.11 8.66 4.70
CA HIS A 278 4.79 7.54 5.58
C HIS A 278 5.71 6.35 5.33
N VAL A 279 5.95 5.58 6.38
CA VAL A 279 6.62 4.28 6.26
C VAL A 279 5.60 3.24 5.80
N VAL A 280 6.00 2.34 4.92
CA VAL A 280 5.18 1.23 4.43
C VAL A 280 5.89 -0.09 4.64
N PRO A 281 5.17 -1.20 4.93
CA PRO A 281 5.78 -2.51 5.11
C PRO A 281 6.16 -3.11 3.74
N GLU A 282 7.36 -3.71 3.69
CA GLU A 282 7.92 -4.36 2.50
C GLU A 282 8.42 -5.79 2.80
N GLY A 283 8.15 -6.28 4.01
CA GLY A 283 8.65 -7.59 4.46
C GLY A 283 7.94 -8.80 3.86
N GLY A 284 6.83 -8.60 3.14
CA GLY A 284 6.03 -9.68 2.58
C GLY A 284 5.62 -10.73 3.61
N TYR A 285 5.53 -12.00 3.19
CA TYR A 285 5.14 -13.10 4.09
C TYR A 285 6.08 -13.26 5.30
N GLY A 286 7.39 -13.07 5.09
CA GLY A 286 8.40 -13.17 6.16
C GLY A 286 8.39 -11.98 7.15
N GLY A 287 7.69 -10.89 6.82
CA GLY A 287 7.54 -9.70 7.66
C GLY A 287 6.27 -9.68 8.52
N ILE A 288 5.44 -10.73 8.45
CA ILE A 288 4.20 -10.83 9.22
C ILE A 288 4.52 -10.98 10.71
N SER A 289 3.85 -10.16 11.54
CA SER A 289 3.90 -10.22 13.00
C SER A 289 3.17 -11.46 13.54
N LYS A 290 3.32 -11.77 14.83
CA LYS A 290 2.38 -12.68 15.50
C LYS A 290 1.01 -11.99 15.55
N LEU A 291 -0.01 -12.63 14.99
CA LEU A 291 -1.27 -11.98 14.65
C LEU A 291 -2.21 -11.77 15.84
N TYR A 292 -2.03 -12.52 16.91
CA TYR A 292 -2.93 -12.50 18.08
C TYR A 292 -2.19 -12.88 19.36
N GLY A 293 -2.79 -12.53 20.48
CA GLY A 293 -2.40 -12.93 21.83
C GLY A 293 -3.63 -12.97 22.74
N HIS A 294 -3.43 -13.13 24.04
CA HIS A 294 -4.51 -13.05 25.02
C HIS A 294 -5.15 -11.67 25.02
N GLY A 295 -6.42 -11.54 24.57
CA GLY A 295 -7.17 -10.29 24.56
C GLY A 295 -6.71 -9.27 23.50
N ILE A 296 -5.96 -9.68 22.48
CA ILE A 296 -5.47 -8.76 21.44
C ILE A 296 -5.33 -9.43 20.06
N ILE A 297 -5.66 -8.67 19.01
CA ILE A 297 -5.46 -9.04 17.59
C ILE A 297 -4.77 -7.89 16.86
N LEU A 298 -3.83 -8.21 15.95
CA LEU A 298 -3.18 -7.26 15.02
C LEU A 298 -3.80 -7.36 13.64
N THR A 299 -4.08 -6.20 12.98
CA THR A 299 -4.70 -6.15 11.65
C THR A 299 -4.00 -5.15 10.73
N GLY A 300 -4.17 -5.30 9.42
CA GLY A 300 -3.60 -4.39 8.42
C GLY A 300 -2.08 -4.28 8.48
N ASP A 301 -1.56 -3.07 8.30
CA ASP A 301 -0.12 -2.80 8.32
C ASP A 301 0.52 -3.09 9.68
N ALA A 302 -0.24 -3.04 10.77
CA ALA A 302 0.25 -3.42 12.09
C ALA A 302 0.65 -4.90 12.14
N ALA A 303 -0.07 -5.74 11.42
CA ALA A 303 0.26 -7.16 11.22
C ALA A 303 1.33 -7.38 10.13
N GLY A 304 1.65 -6.37 9.31
CA GLY A 304 2.58 -6.48 8.18
C GLY A 304 1.92 -6.90 6.86
N PHE A 305 0.61 -6.72 6.71
CA PHE A 305 -0.13 -7.15 5.52
C PHE A 305 0.01 -6.17 4.36
N ALA A 306 1.13 -6.25 3.66
CA ALA A 306 1.36 -5.59 2.37
C ALA A 306 2.11 -6.52 1.43
N LEU A 307 1.77 -6.44 0.15
CA LEU A 307 2.34 -7.25 -0.91
C LEU A 307 2.90 -6.36 -2.01
N ASN A 308 4.20 -6.42 -2.21
CA ASN A 308 4.88 -5.80 -3.35
C ASN A 308 5.23 -6.90 -4.38
N MET A 309 4.66 -6.79 -5.58
CA MET A 309 4.89 -7.72 -6.69
C MET A 309 5.82 -7.12 -7.76
N GLY A 310 6.44 -5.97 -7.50
CA GLY A 310 7.27 -5.23 -8.46
C GLY A 310 6.45 -4.46 -9.51
N VAL A 311 5.37 -5.04 -10.02
CA VAL A 311 4.45 -4.42 -10.99
C VAL A 311 3.19 -3.84 -10.36
N THR A 312 2.96 -4.10 -9.10
CA THR A 312 1.90 -3.51 -8.29
C THR A 312 2.19 -3.68 -6.80
N VAL A 313 1.67 -2.76 -5.99
CA VAL A 313 1.73 -2.84 -4.53
C VAL A 313 0.30 -2.88 -4.00
N ARG A 314 0.02 -3.83 -3.12
CA ARG A 314 -1.29 -4.09 -2.54
C ARG A 314 -1.21 -4.05 -1.01
N GLY A 315 -2.18 -3.40 -0.37
CA GLY A 315 -2.21 -3.29 1.10
C GLY A 315 -3.58 -2.88 1.63
N MET A 316 -4.29 -1.98 0.94
CA MET A 316 -5.57 -1.45 1.46
C MET A 316 -6.65 -2.53 1.55
N GLU A 317 -6.81 -3.36 0.54
CA GLU A 317 -7.75 -4.48 0.57
C GLU A 317 -7.32 -5.59 1.55
N PHE A 318 -6.01 -5.77 1.77
CA PHE A 318 -5.51 -6.65 2.84
C PHE A 318 -5.89 -6.11 4.22
N ALA A 319 -5.75 -4.79 4.41
CA ALA A 319 -6.15 -4.13 5.65
C ALA A 319 -7.65 -4.29 5.93
N ILE A 320 -8.49 -4.04 4.93
CA ILE A 320 -9.94 -4.18 5.04
C ILE A 320 -10.33 -5.64 5.35
N ALA A 321 -9.83 -6.58 4.55
CA ALA A 321 -10.13 -8.00 4.72
C ALA A 321 -9.69 -8.52 6.10
N SER A 322 -8.48 -8.16 6.55
CA SER A 322 -8.00 -8.56 7.87
C SER A 322 -8.83 -7.96 9.01
N GLY A 323 -9.29 -6.71 8.87
CA GLY A 323 -10.20 -6.09 9.83
C GLY A 323 -11.55 -6.82 9.93
N ILE A 324 -12.13 -7.19 8.78
CA ILE A 324 -13.39 -7.96 8.73
C ILE A 324 -13.21 -9.34 9.39
N VAL A 325 -12.15 -10.07 9.04
CA VAL A 325 -11.88 -11.40 9.64
C VAL A 325 -11.61 -11.31 11.15
N ALA A 326 -10.96 -10.23 11.62
CA ALA A 326 -10.78 -9.98 13.03
C ALA A 326 -12.15 -9.78 13.73
N ALA A 327 -13.03 -8.97 13.15
CA ALA A 327 -14.38 -8.77 13.69
C ALA A 327 -15.17 -10.09 13.80
N GLU A 328 -15.18 -10.90 12.73
CA GLU A 328 -15.86 -12.20 12.76
C GLU A 328 -15.30 -13.15 13.83
N THR A 329 -13.98 -13.09 14.06
CA THR A 329 -13.34 -13.88 15.12
C THR A 329 -13.75 -13.38 16.50
N ILE A 330 -13.81 -12.06 16.69
CA ILE A 330 -14.21 -11.43 17.96
C ILE A 330 -15.68 -11.73 18.28
N ILE A 331 -16.58 -11.67 17.28
CA ILE A 331 -17.99 -12.03 17.44
C ILE A 331 -18.10 -13.46 18.00
N GLN A 332 -17.39 -14.41 17.42
CA GLN A 332 -17.41 -15.80 17.91
C GLN A 332 -16.77 -15.96 19.31
N ALA A 333 -15.71 -15.18 19.59
CA ALA A 333 -15.10 -15.17 20.91
C ALA A 333 -16.09 -14.64 21.98
N LYS A 334 -16.88 -13.62 21.65
CA LYS A 334 -17.93 -13.09 22.53
C LYS A 334 -19.06 -14.11 22.74
N GLU A 335 -19.53 -14.77 21.69
CA GLU A 335 -20.55 -15.83 21.79
C GLU A 335 -20.10 -16.99 22.71
N ALA A 336 -18.79 -17.28 22.74
CA ALA A 336 -18.19 -18.30 23.57
C ALA A 336 -17.74 -17.79 24.96
N ASP A 337 -17.85 -16.49 25.22
CA ASP A 337 -17.28 -15.78 26.38
C ASP A 337 -15.79 -16.14 26.63
N ASP A 338 -15.01 -16.30 25.53
CA ASP A 338 -13.61 -16.72 25.57
C ASP A 338 -12.74 -15.87 24.62
N PHE A 339 -12.00 -14.91 25.18
CA PHE A 339 -11.03 -14.07 24.48
C PHE A 339 -9.59 -14.54 24.72
N SER A 340 -9.39 -15.81 25.06
CA SER A 340 -8.08 -16.39 25.22
C SER A 340 -7.29 -16.44 23.90
N GLU A 341 -5.97 -16.55 24.00
CA GLU A 341 -5.12 -16.75 22.82
C GLU A 341 -5.57 -17.94 21.97
N LYS A 342 -6.03 -19.03 22.64
CA LYS A 342 -6.55 -20.23 21.97
C LYS A 342 -7.81 -19.94 21.16
N SER A 343 -8.74 -19.13 21.69
CA SER A 343 -9.95 -18.74 20.98
C SER A 343 -9.63 -17.81 19.81
N LEU A 344 -8.77 -16.81 20.03
CA LEU A 344 -8.37 -15.84 19.03
C LEU A 344 -7.47 -16.42 17.94
N ALA A 345 -6.89 -17.62 18.11
CA ALA A 345 -6.14 -18.35 17.07
C ALA A 345 -6.96 -18.62 15.80
N ARG A 346 -8.30 -18.62 15.90
CA ARG A 346 -9.21 -18.74 14.75
C ARG A 346 -9.01 -17.61 13.73
N TYR A 347 -8.51 -16.45 14.15
CA TYR A 347 -8.21 -15.32 13.28
C TYR A 347 -7.18 -15.71 12.20
N GLU A 348 -6.05 -16.25 12.61
CA GLU A 348 -5.02 -16.71 11.66
C GLU A 348 -5.53 -17.87 10.79
N ALA A 349 -6.25 -18.83 11.38
CA ALA A 349 -6.81 -19.96 10.64
C ALA A 349 -7.74 -19.48 9.51
N ARG A 350 -8.63 -18.52 9.79
CA ARG A 350 -9.51 -17.91 8.78
C ARG A 350 -8.75 -17.11 7.74
N LEU A 351 -7.75 -16.31 8.13
CA LEU A 351 -6.93 -15.55 7.18
C LEU A 351 -6.21 -16.46 6.18
N ARG A 352 -5.79 -17.68 6.59
CA ARG A 352 -5.21 -18.69 5.71
C ARG A 352 -6.18 -19.20 4.64
N GLU A 353 -7.48 -19.05 4.84
CA GLU A 353 -8.50 -19.40 3.85
C GLU A 353 -8.80 -18.25 2.89
N THR A 354 -8.48 -17.01 3.27
CA THR A 354 -8.65 -15.82 2.42
C THR A 354 -7.48 -15.59 1.48
N PHE A 355 -7.63 -14.64 0.55
CA PHE A 355 -6.54 -14.19 -0.31
C PHE A 355 -5.39 -13.53 0.47
N VAL A 356 -5.64 -12.99 1.68
CA VAL A 356 -4.64 -12.23 2.46
C VAL A 356 -3.38 -13.06 2.69
N LEU A 357 -3.50 -14.21 3.37
CA LEU A 357 -2.32 -15.05 3.61
C LEU A 357 -1.95 -15.92 2.42
N LYS A 358 -2.90 -16.28 1.54
CA LYS A 358 -2.61 -17.06 0.33
C LYS A 358 -1.74 -16.27 -0.65
N ASP A 359 -2.09 -15.02 -0.96
CA ASP A 359 -1.31 -14.19 -1.88
C ASP A 359 0.07 -13.89 -1.31
N LEU A 360 0.16 -13.54 0.00
CA LEU A 360 1.44 -13.31 0.67
C LEU A 360 2.33 -14.56 0.66
N GLN A 361 1.76 -15.76 0.89
CA GLN A 361 2.50 -17.01 0.85
C GLN A 361 2.93 -17.38 -0.57
N THR A 362 2.07 -17.17 -1.56
CA THR A 362 2.38 -17.42 -2.98
C THR A 362 3.55 -16.55 -3.43
N CYS A 363 3.58 -15.29 -3.01
CA CYS A 363 4.61 -14.32 -3.36
C CYS A 363 5.71 -14.19 -2.28
N LYS A 364 5.93 -15.22 -1.46
CA LYS A 364 6.88 -15.16 -0.31
C LYS A 364 8.32 -14.83 -0.72
N ASP A 365 8.71 -15.18 -1.93
CA ASP A 365 10.07 -15.01 -2.45
C ASP A 365 10.26 -13.64 -3.15
N MET A 366 9.19 -12.84 -3.31
CA MET A 366 9.25 -11.53 -3.93
C MET A 366 10.17 -10.52 -3.22
N PRO A 367 10.19 -10.42 -1.88
CA PRO A 367 11.12 -9.49 -1.21
C PRO A 367 12.59 -9.79 -1.50
N GLU A 368 12.99 -11.07 -1.54
CA GLU A 368 14.36 -11.47 -1.92
C GLU A 368 14.65 -11.21 -3.39
N PHE A 369 13.68 -11.46 -4.26
CA PHE A 369 13.80 -11.21 -5.69
C PHE A 369 13.96 -9.72 -5.99
N LEU A 370 13.21 -8.85 -5.31
CA LEU A 370 13.26 -7.42 -5.47
C LEU A 370 14.48 -6.77 -4.77
N ASP A 371 15.11 -7.43 -3.79
CA ASP A 371 16.38 -6.98 -3.18
C ASP A 371 17.55 -7.22 -4.17
N ASN A 372 17.33 -6.85 -5.43
CA ASN A 372 18.30 -6.97 -6.53
C ASN A 372 18.37 -5.67 -7.31
N ASP A 373 19.49 -4.96 -7.20
CA ASP A 373 19.77 -3.69 -7.89
C ASP A 373 19.50 -3.72 -9.39
N SER A 374 19.53 -4.91 -10.01
CA SER A 374 19.30 -5.05 -11.45
C SER A 374 17.93 -4.52 -11.88
N PHE A 375 16.90 -4.75 -11.06
CA PHE A 375 15.53 -4.33 -11.37
C PHE A 375 15.35 -2.84 -11.33
N PHE A 376 16.10 -2.16 -10.49
CA PHE A 376 15.94 -0.72 -10.26
C PHE A 376 17.00 0.12 -10.97
N ALA A 377 18.21 -0.42 -11.21
CA ALA A 377 19.29 0.32 -11.83
C ALA A 377 19.56 -0.14 -13.28
N PHE A 378 19.67 -1.46 -13.52
CA PHE A 378 20.14 -1.96 -14.81
C PHE A 378 19.05 -2.02 -15.89
N TYR A 379 17.93 -2.73 -15.62
CA TYR A 379 16.89 -2.91 -16.63
C TYR A 379 16.21 -1.61 -17.04
N PRO A 380 15.87 -0.68 -16.11
CA PRO A 380 15.26 0.59 -16.45
C PRO A 380 16.16 1.48 -17.35
N LYS A 381 17.46 1.35 -17.23
CA LYS A 381 18.42 2.04 -18.11
C LYS A 381 18.61 1.31 -19.43
N CYS A 382 18.72 -0.01 -19.38
CA CYS A 382 19.06 -0.81 -20.55
C CYS A 382 17.94 -0.85 -21.60
N PHE A 383 16.68 -0.94 -21.20
CA PHE A 383 15.56 -1.04 -22.14
C PHE A 383 15.35 0.23 -22.96
N PRO A 384 15.29 1.45 -22.38
CA PRO A 384 15.21 2.67 -23.16
C PRO A 384 16.40 2.83 -24.12
N ASP A 385 17.63 2.62 -23.64
CA ASP A 385 18.85 2.72 -24.45
C ASP A 385 18.83 1.76 -25.66
N LEU A 386 18.32 0.54 -25.46
CA LEU A 386 18.23 -0.45 -26.53
C LEU A 386 17.26 0.00 -27.62
N VAL A 387 16.08 0.48 -27.22
CA VAL A 387 15.02 0.93 -28.14
C VAL A 387 15.45 2.22 -28.84
N GLU A 388 16.04 3.17 -28.13
CA GLU A 388 16.54 4.42 -28.68
C GLU A 388 17.57 4.16 -29.80
N LYS A 389 18.55 3.29 -29.57
CA LYS A 389 19.56 2.91 -30.61
C LYS A 389 18.95 2.28 -31.86
N VAL A 390 17.82 1.59 -31.70
CA VAL A 390 17.07 1.03 -32.83
C VAL A 390 16.31 2.11 -33.60
N MET A 391 15.74 3.06 -32.89
CA MET A 391 14.90 4.12 -33.47
C MET A 391 15.70 5.33 -33.99
N TRP A 392 16.95 5.48 -33.55
CA TRP A 392 17.81 6.57 -34.00
C TRP A 392 18.30 6.34 -35.41
N PHE A 393 18.13 7.33 -36.29
CA PHE A 393 18.64 7.36 -37.68
C PHE A 393 19.56 8.55 -37.81
N ASP A 394 20.82 8.29 -38.16
CA ASP A 394 21.81 9.28 -38.51
C ASP A 394 21.90 9.49 -40.04
N GLN A 395 22.90 10.22 -40.50
CA GLN A 395 23.10 10.49 -41.93
C GLN A 395 23.64 9.28 -42.74
N GLY A 396 24.07 8.22 -42.05
CA GLY A 396 24.61 7.02 -42.65
C GLY A 396 23.57 5.91 -42.89
N PRO A 397 23.90 4.88 -43.64
CA PRO A 397 23.01 3.74 -43.87
C PRO A 397 22.80 2.93 -42.58
N LYS A 398 21.54 2.64 -42.27
CA LYS A 398 21.16 1.85 -41.09
C LYS A 398 21.67 0.40 -41.21
N ALA A 399 22.26 -0.11 -40.15
CA ALA A 399 22.59 -1.52 -40.05
C ALA A 399 21.31 -2.39 -39.97
N ARG A 400 21.40 -3.66 -40.34
CA ARG A 400 20.28 -4.61 -40.24
C ARG A 400 19.79 -4.66 -38.80
N LEU A 401 18.46 -4.59 -38.59
CA LEU A 401 17.81 -4.58 -37.28
C LEU A 401 18.36 -5.69 -36.36
N GLY A 402 18.41 -6.93 -36.84
CA GLY A 402 18.89 -8.05 -36.03
C GLY A 402 20.36 -7.88 -35.60
N LYS A 403 21.22 -7.31 -36.44
CA LYS A 403 22.61 -7.03 -36.11
C LYS A 403 22.71 -5.93 -35.04
N THR A 404 21.89 -4.89 -35.17
CA THR A 404 21.82 -3.77 -34.17
C THR A 404 21.33 -4.29 -32.82
N LEU A 405 20.22 -5.04 -32.81
CA LEU A 405 19.66 -5.61 -31.57
C LEU A 405 20.65 -6.55 -30.89
N TRP A 406 21.20 -7.51 -31.62
CA TRP A 406 22.15 -8.48 -31.07
C TRP A 406 23.43 -7.83 -30.53
N GLY A 407 23.98 -6.88 -31.30
CA GLY A 407 25.15 -6.11 -30.87
C GLY A 407 24.93 -5.33 -29.60
N ASN A 408 23.75 -4.68 -29.48
CA ASN A 408 23.37 -3.90 -28.31
C ASN A 408 23.07 -4.81 -27.09
N LEU A 409 22.38 -5.94 -27.26
CA LEU A 409 22.17 -6.92 -26.21
C LEU A 409 23.49 -7.47 -25.65
N LYS A 410 24.44 -7.73 -26.53
CA LYS A 410 25.78 -8.20 -26.14
C LYS A 410 26.57 -7.11 -25.41
N SER A 411 26.61 -5.90 -25.95
CA SER A 411 27.38 -4.78 -25.37
C SER A 411 26.80 -4.24 -24.07
N SER A 412 25.48 -4.31 -23.89
CA SER A 412 24.80 -3.87 -22.64
C SER A 412 25.02 -4.82 -21.46
N GLY A 413 25.53 -6.04 -21.68
CA GLY A 413 25.64 -7.06 -20.63
C GLY A 413 24.32 -7.82 -20.33
N MET A 414 23.26 -7.59 -21.11
CA MET A 414 21.97 -8.28 -20.97
C MET A 414 22.10 -9.81 -21.09
N LEU A 415 23.02 -10.27 -21.93
CA LEU A 415 23.30 -11.70 -22.17
C LEU A 415 24.31 -12.31 -21.18
N SER A 416 24.66 -11.59 -20.10
CA SER A 416 25.55 -12.15 -19.08
C SER A 416 24.86 -13.29 -18.31
N PHE A 417 25.67 -14.24 -17.81
CA PHE A 417 25.18 -15.38 -17.04
C PHE A 417 24.33 -14.92 -15.83
N LYS A 418 24.73 -13.85 -15.14
CA LYS A 418 23.97 -13.24 -14.05
C LYS A 418 22.54 -12.89 -14.49
N ARG A 419 22.39 -12.21 -15.64
CA ARG A 419 21.07 -11.76 -16.15
C ARG A 419 20.19 -12.93 -16.61
N LEU A 420 20.79 -13.92 -17.23
CA LEU A 420 20.08 -15.14 -17.62
C LEU A 420 19.55 -15.90 -16.39
N MET A 421 20.34 -15.96 -15.32
CA MET A 421 19.89 -16.56 -14.06
C MET A 421 18.78 -15.74 -13.37
N GLU A 422 18.81 -14.42 -13.44
CA GLU A 422 17.72 -13.56 -12.96
C GLU A 422 16.41 -13.85 -13.70
N LEU A 423 16.46 -13.93 -15.03
CA LEU A 423 15.30 -14.29 -15.86
C LEU A 423 14.78 -15.72 -15.54
N TYR A 424 15.69 -16.66 -15.27
CA TYR A 424 15.30 -18.02 -14.88
C TYR A 424 14.57 -18.04 -13.52
N ARG A 425 14.98 -17.20 -12.58
CA ARG A 425 14.32 -17.07 -11.26
C ARG A 425 12.86 -16.62 -11.38
N ILE A 426 12.53 -15.76 -12.36
CA ILE A 426 11.16 -15.29 -12.59
C ILE A 426 10.18 -16.46 -12.79
N LYS A 427 10.65 -17.58 -13.37
CA LYS A 427 9.80 -18.77 -13.56
C LYS A 427 9.27 -19.36 -12.25
N ASN A 428 9.96 -19.14 -11.13
CA ASN A 428 9.65 -19.74 -9.84
C ASN A 428 9.03 -18.73 -8.84
N LEU A 429 8.77 -17.50 -9.29
CA LEU A 429 8.03 -16.49 -8.55
C LEU A 429 6.54 -16.66 -8.78
#